data_feb6470e71e2e2d8c17b2d2f3e63936f
#
_entry.id   feb6470e71e2e2d8c17b2d2f3e63936f
#
_cell.length_a   1.000
_cell.length_b   1.000
_cell.length_c   1.000
_cell.angle_alpha   90.00
_cell.angle_beta   90.00
_cell.angle_gamma   90.00
#
_symmetry.space_group_name_H-M   'P 1'
#
loop_
_entity.id
_entity.type
_entity.pdbx_description
1 polymer ?
#
loop_
_entity_poly.entity_id
_entity_poly.type
_entity_poly.pdbx_seq_one_letter_code
_entity_poly.pdbx_strand_id
1 'polypeptide(L)'
;MKYDRINGHDFYKMVVNASNRLLEESDFVNALNVFPVPDGDTGTNMSMTFKAAVKEIENLNSESIGETSKKLAKGALMGARGNSGVILSQILRGISKGLEGKTSVDSVELANAFAEGSKAAYKAVMKPTEGTILSVIRAASEGAIKSNKTDIVELLNEVVLEAKIMLDKTPELLPALKKAKVVDSGGMGLYIILQGMHDALKDGIKAEIKDIAAGNSTGTNAQGTEEIDIKFGYCTEFIILGDASKAKAFQDEIEPLGDSMIVVGYDDVIKVHIHTNDPGLVLSKAVAVGELSKIKIDNMREEHRELLTSKEEQQKIAEEQAKAEVAVEKKKYAFISVAMGEGITHVLKDLGVDYVIEGGQTMNPSTQDMMECISKLNADHIFILPNNKNIIMAATQAAEISDKDVRVIPTKSIPQGITCITMFNSEHEVDENEAALMEALELVKTGSVTYAVRDTEMDGIEIKEGNMLGLIEGKINKVGDDYFTVAEGILESMVDEDSELITIFYGKDVDENKIEEFTEKLEEKYEDCDIQMYKGDQPLYYFIMAVE
;
A
#
# COMPACT_ATOMS: atom_id res chain seq x y z
N MET A 1 -2.72 -22.75 -28.05
CA MET A 1 -2.33 -22.09 -29.33
C MET A 1 -0.82 -21.96 -29.37
N LYS A 2 -0.21 -21.93 -30.56
CA LYS A 2 1.23 -21.69 -30.71
C LYS A 2 1.47 -20.24 -31.11
N TYR A 3 2.39 -19.56 -30.41
CA TYR A 3 2.74 -18.17 -30.66
C TYR A 3 4.24 -18.06 -31.01
N ASP A 4 4.55 -17.94 -32.28
CA ASP A 4 5.93 -17.67 -32.73
C ASP A 4 6.33 -16.21 -32.50
N ARG A 5 5.36 -15.29 -32.47
CA ARG A 5 5.50 -13.86 -32.12
C ARG A 5 4.27 -13.38 -31.38
N ILE A 6 4.44 -12.38 -30.51
CA ILE A 6 3.36 -11.62 -29.84
C ILE A 6 3.48 -10.14 -30.18
N ASN A 7 2.34 -9.46 -30.25
CA ASN A 7 2.23 -8.03 -30.50
C ASN A 7 1.63 -7.29 -29.30
N GLY A 8 1.31 -5.99 -29.48
CA GLY A 8 0.74 -5.16 -28.41
C GLY A 8 -0.61 -5.66 -27.89
N HIS A 9 -1.46 -6.23 -28.74
CA HIS A 9 -2.75 -6.78 -28.31
C HIS A 9 -2.60 -8.06 -27.48
N ASP A 10 -1.64 -8.93 -27.83
CA ASP A 10 -1.37 -10.14 -27.06
C ASP A 10 -0.76 -9.76 -25.71
N PHE A 11 0.18 -8.80 -25.70
CA PHE A 11 0.79 -8.29 -24.47
C PHE A 11 -0.27 -7.64 -23.55
N TYR A 12 -1.22 -6.88 -24.11
CA TYR A 12 -2.34 -6.32 -23.38
C TYR A 12 -3.15 -7.42 -22.65
N LYS A 13 -3.53 -8.50 -23.36
CA LYS A 13 -4.24 -9.63 -22.74
C LYS A 13 -3.45 -10.25 -21.59
N MET A 14 -2.14 -10.44 -21.78
CA MET A 14 -1.23 -10.99 -20.79
C MET A 14 -1.24 -10.16 -19.51
N VAL A 15 -1.05 -8.85 -19.60
CA VAL A 15 -0.91 -7.98 -18.42
C VAL A 15 -2.25 -7.73 -17.73
N VAL A 16 -3.37 -7.67 -18.47
CA VAL A 16 -4.71 -7.57 -17.87
C VAL A 16 -5.05 -8.81 -17.05
N ASN A 17 -4.82 -10.01 -17.60
CA ASN A 17 -5.06 -11.24 -16.85
C ASN A 17 -4.17 -11.36 -15.62
N ALA A 18 -2.90 -10.96 -15.74
CA ALA A 18 -1.96 -10.94 -14.63
C ALA A 18 -2.41 -9.97 -13.52
N SER A 19 -2.92 -8.79 -13.90
CA SER A 19 -3.47 -7.82 -12.94
C SER A 19 -4.68 -8.36 -12.19
N ASN A 20 -5.61 -8.99 -12.90
CA ASN A 20 -6.80 -9.58 -12.29
C ASN A 20 -6.43 -10.68 -11.29
N ARG A 21 -5.50 -11.56 -11.63
CA ARG A 21 -5.06 -12.63 -10.72
C ARG A 21 -4.34 -12.12 -9.49
N LEU A 22 -3.42 -11.16 -9.68
CA LEU A 22 -2.72 -10.56 -8.54
C LEU A 22 -3.70 -9.88 -7.59
N LEU A 23 -4.75 -9.29 -8.12
CA LEU A 23 -5.80 -8.65 -7.36
C LEU A 23 -6.61 -9.67 -6.55
N GLU A 24 -7.03 -10.78 -7.18
CA GLU A 24 -7.76 -11.86 -6.53
C GLU A 24 -6.94 -12.53 -5.41
N GLU A 25 -5.62 -12.58 -5.55
CA GLU A 25 -4.71 -13.22 -4.62
C GLU A 25 -3.98 -12.22 -3.70
N SER A 26 -4.37 -10.93 -3.69
CA SER A 26 -3.68 -9.88 -2.91
C SER A 26 -3.64 -10.18 -1.42
N ASP A 27 -4.73 -10.67 -0.83
CA ASP A 27 -4.80 -11.01 0.58
C ASP A 27 -3.90 -12.21 0.94
N PHE A 28 -3.79 -13.19 0.03
CA PHE A 28 -2.85 -14.29 0.20
C PHE A 28 -1.40 -13.79 0.18
N VAL A 29 -1.05 -12.88 -0.73
CA VAL A 29 0.29 -12.27 -0.78
C VAL A 29 0.56 -11.44 0.48
N ASN A 30 -0.43 -10.69 0.97
CA ASN A 30 -0.35 -9.95 2.24
C ASN A 30 -0.06 -10.88 3.42
N ALA A 31 -0.72 -12.05 3.47
CA ALA A 31 -0.52 -13.03 4.54
C ALA A 31 0.89 -13.63 4.58
N LEU A 32 1.63 -13.63 3.47
CA LEU A 32 3.02 -14.07 3.40
C LEU A 32 4.01 -13.04 3.91
N ASN A 33 3.60 -11.80 4.06
CA ASN A 33 4.46 -10.75 4.59
C ASN A 33 4.64 -10.94 6.10
N VAL A 34 5.81 -11.48 6.47
CA VAL A 34 6.13 -11.90 7.85
C VAL A 34 6.85 -10.81 8.63
N PHE A 35 6.32 -9.64 8.62
CA PHE A 35 6.74 -8.67 9.61
C PHE A 35 5.88 -8.83 10.86
N PRO A 36 6.47 -8.65 12.07
CA PRO A 36 5.74 -8.81 13.33
C PRO A 36 4.71 -7.69 13.54
N VAL A 37 4.84 -6.57 12.82
CA VAL A 37 3.91 -5.45 12.80
C VAL A 37 2.94 -5.64 11.64
N PRO A 38 1.67 -5.23 11.79
CA PRO A 38 0.64 -5.40 10.75
C PRO A 38 0.86 -4.45 9.56
N ASP A 39 1.96 -4.60 8.85
CA ASP A 39 2.21 -3.93 7.57
C ASP A 39 2.09 -4.88 6.37
N GLY A 40 1.41 -6.03 6.56
CA GLY A 40 1.14 -7.02 5.53
C GLY A 40 0.42 -6.46 4.30
N ASP A 41 1.07 -5.53 3.62
CA ASP A 41 0.53 -4.69 2.56
C ASP A 41 1.16 -4.97 1.18
N THR A 42 2.08 -5.95 1.10
CA THR A 42 2.81 -6.27 -0.15
C THR A 42 1.87 -6.59 -1.31
N GLY A 43 0.86 -7.42 -1.09
CA GLY A 43 -0.13 -7.77 -2.11
C GLY A 43 -0.95 -6.56 -2.54
N THR A 44 -1.38 -5.75 -1.58
CA THR A 44 -2.12 -4.50 -1.82
C THR A 44 -1.27 -3.52 -2.63
N ASN A 45 -0.03 -3.25 -2.22
CA ASN A 45 0.88 -2.33 -2.93
C ASN A 45 1.17 -2.79 -4.36
N MET A 46 1.46 -4.08 -4.56
CA MET A 46 1.72 -4.64 -5.88
C MET A 46 0.46 -4.61 -6.77
N SER A 47 -0.71 -4.96 -6.23
CA SER A 47 -1.98 -4.95 -6.96
C SER A 47 -2.35 -3.54 -7.40
N MET A 48 -2.27 -2.55 -6.50
CA MET A 48 -2.59 -1.16 -6.82
C MET A 48 -1.61 -0.58 -7.85
N THR A 49 -0.32 -0.90 -7.72
CA THR A 49 0.72 -0.50 -8.68
C THR A 49 0.43 -1.09 -10.07
N PHE A 50 0.13 -2.39 -10.15
CA PHE A 50 -0.11 -3.05 -11.42
C PHE A 50 -1.47 -2.68 -12.02
N LYS A 51 -2.49 -2.44 -11.21
CA LYS A 51 -3.77 -1.88 -11.66
C LYS A 51 -3.59 -0.49 -12.30
N ALA A 52 -2.80 0.39 -11.68
CA ALA A 52 -2.48 1.71 -12.26
C ALA A 52 -1.75 1.57 -13.60
N ALA A 53 -0.85 0.59 -13.73
CA ALA A 53 -0.17 0.29 -14.97
C ALA A 53 -1.14 -0.13 -16.09
N VAL A 54 -2.05 -1.05 -15.78
CA VAL A 54 -3.06 -1.55 -16.74
C VAL A 54 -4.06 -0.46 -17.14
N LYS A 55 -4.46 0.40 -16.19
CA LYS A 55 -5.35 1.53 -16.47
C LYS A 55 -4.79 2.50 -17.53
N GLU A 56 -3.48 2.73 -17.56
CA GLU A 56 -2.82 3.61 -18.54
C GLU A 56 -2.91 3.06 -19.98
N ILE A 57 -3.13 1.76 -20.14
CA ILE A 57 -3.25 1.10 -21.46
C ILE A 57 -4.68 0.65 -21.79
N GLU A 58 -5.65 0.88 -20.92
CA GLU A 58 -7.04 0.39 -21.08
C GLU A 58 -7.67 0.79 -22.41
N ASN A 59 -7.47 2.04 -22.82
CA ASN A 59 -8.01 2.59 -24.05
C ASN A 59 -6.97 2.57 -25.21
N LEU A 60 -5.84 1.89 -25.02
CA LEU A 60 -4.79 1.82 -26.01
C LEU A 60 -5.02 0.64 -26.96
N ASN A 61 -5.51 0.91 -28.15
CA ASN A 61 -5.65 -0.09 -29.21
C ASN A 61 -4.42 -0.06 -30.14
N SER A 62 -3.27 -0.55 -29.64
CA SER A 62 -2.00 -0.53 -30.40
C SER A 62 -1.50 -1.94 -30.70
N GLU A 63 -1.08 -2.18 -31.94
CA GLU A 63 -0.36 -3.39 -32.33
C GLU A 63 1.09 -3.40 -31.85
N SER A 64 1.66 -2.23 -31.51
CA SER A 64 3.04 -2.11 -31.06
C SER A 64 3.20 -2.54 -29.61
N ILE A 65 3.94 -3.65 -29.40
CA ILE A 65 4.28 -4.11 -28.04
C ILE A 65 5.18 -3.09 -27.32
N GLY A 66 6.04 -2.39 -28.04
CA GLY A 66 6.90 -1.34 -27.50
C GLY A 66 6.09 -0.15 -26.99
N GLU A 67 5.06 0.29 -27.71
CA GLU A 67 4.18 1.37 -27.27
C GLU A 67 3.35 0.95 -26.06
N THR A 68 2.75 -0.25 -26.10
CA THR A 68 1.93 -0.79 -25.01
C THR A 68 2.75 -0.94 -23.75
N SER A 69 3.96 -1.52 -23.83
CA SER A 69 4.83 -1.70 -22.67
C SER A 69 5.37 -0.37 -22.11
N LYS A 70 5.59 0.64 -22.95
CA LYS A 70 6.04 1.98 -22.52
C LYS A 70 4.96 2.67 -21.68
N LYS A 71 3.71 2.64 -22.11
CA LYS A 71 2.59 3.22 -21.36
C LYS A 71 2.32 2.43 -20.08
N LEU A 72 2.35 1.08 -20.13
CA LEU A 72 2.25 0.23 -18.97
C LEU A 72 3.29 0.60 -17.90
N ALA A 73 4.56 0.72 -18.31
CA ALA A 73 5.66 1.07 -17.42
C ALA A 73 5.49 2.48 -16.81
N LYS A 74 4.98 3.44 -17.59
CA LYS A 74 4.66 4.79 -17.10
C LYS A 74 3.57 4.73 -16.02
N GLY A 75 2.48 4.00 -16.26
CA GLY A 75 1.41 3.83 -15.28
C GLY A 75 1.88 3.12 -14.01
N ALA A 76 2.74 2.09 -14.15
CA ALA A 76 3.37 1.43 -13.01
C ALA A 76 4.26 2.39 -12.19
N LEU A 77 5.04 3.22 -12.87
CA LEU A 77 5.93 4.21 -12.23
C LEU A 77 5.14 5.21 -11.39
N MET A 78 4.07 5.78 -11.96
CA MET A 78 3.22 6.77 -11.28
C MET A 78 2.39 6.16 -10.16
N GLY A 79 1.87 4.94 -10.37
CA GLY A 79 1.07 4.21 -9.39
C GLY A 79 1.87 3.43 -8.34
N ALA A 80 3.20 3.49 -8.37
CA ALA A 80 4.06 2.71 -7.48
C ALA A 80 3.83 3.06 -6.01
N ARG A 81 3.57 2.02 -5.19
CA ARG A 81 3.31 2.15 -3.74
C ARG A 81 4.19 1.18 -2.97
N GLY A 82 4.75 1.63 -1.86
CA GLY A 82 5.65 0.84 -1.03
C GLY A 82 6.87 0.30 -1.80
N ASN A 83 7.75 -0.39 -1.11
CA ASN A 83 8.97 -0.95 -1.72
C ASN A 83 8.65 -1.98 -2.80
N SER A 84 7.65 -2.85 -2.58
CA SER A 84 7.26 -3.91 -3.51
C SER A 84 6.69 -3.37 -4.81
N GLY A 85 5.85 -2.32 -4.74
CA GLY A 85 5.31 -1.65 -5.92
C GLY A 85 6.39 -0.89 -6.69
N VAL A 86 7.31 -0.21 -6.02
CA VAL A 86 8.42 0.47 -6.68
C VAL A 86 9.32 -0.53 -7.41
N ILE A 87 9.70 -1.65 -6.77
CA ILE A 87 10.51 -2.69 -7.44
C ILE A 87 9.77 -3.27 -8.64
N LEU A 88 8.46 -3.57 -8.51
CA LEU A 88 7.64 -4.03 -9.63
C LEU A 88 7.61 -3.01 -10.78
N SER A 89 7.49 -1.71 -10.48
CA SER A 89 7.53 -0.65 -11.49
C SER A 89 8.85 -0.63 -12.27
N GLN A 90 9.97 -0.88 -11.58
CA GLN A 90 11.30 -0.95 -12.21
C GLN A 90 11.48 -2.21 -13.06
N ILE A 91 10.91 -3.36 -12.65
CA ILE A 91 10.87 -4.57 -13.49
C ILE A 91 10.14 -4.25 -14.80
N LEU A 92 8.95 -3.66 -14.72
CA LEU A 92 8.15 -3.31 -15.90
C LEU A 92 8.85 -2.27 -16.79
N ARG A 93 9.54 -1.30 -16.18
CA ARG A 93 10.35 -0.31 -16.91
C ARG A 93 11.50 -0.95 -17.67
N GLY A 94 12.20 -1.90 -17.06
CA GLY A 94 13.27 -2.64 -17.72
C GLY A 94 12.74 -3.50 -18.88
N ILE A 95 11.62 -4.21 -18.69
CA ILE A 95 10.95 -4.98 -19.75
C ILE A 95 10.58 -4.05 -20.91
N SER A 96 9.97 -2.91 -20.61
CA SER A 96 9.60 -1.91 -21.63
C SER A 96 10.81 -1.42 -22.43
N LYS A 97 11.94 -1.19 -21.77
CA LYS A 97 13.20 -0.82 -22.44
C LYS A 97 13.67 -1.90 -23.42
N GLY A 98 13.56 -3.19 -23.04
CA GLY A 98 13.89 -4.32 -23.92
C GLY A 98 12.96 -4.48 -25.12
N LEU A 99 11.73 -3.93 -25.02
CA LEU A 99 10.70 -3.96 -26.07
C LEU A 99 10.65 -2.67 -26.91
N GLU A 100 11.47 -1.68 -26.61
CA GLU A 100 11.42 -0.36 -27.26
C GLU A 100 11.58 -0.44 -28.77
N GLY A 101 10.72 0.27 -29.50
CA GLY A 101 10.72 0.35 -30.97
C GLY A 101 10.19 -0.90 -31.68
N LYS A 102 9.73 -1.93 -30.95
CA LYS A 102 9.25 -3.17 -31.55
C LYS A 102 7.73 -3.16 -31.74
N THR A 103 7.26 -3.66 -32.89
CA THR A 103 5.84 -3.90 -33.14
C THR A 103 5.42 -5.25 -32.56
N SER A 104 6.23 -6.29 -32.78
CA SER A 104 6.06 -7.62 -32.21
C SER A 104 7.41 -8.22 -31.85
N VAL A 105 7.42 -9.23 -30.98
CA VAL A 105 8.64 -9.90 -30.53
C VAL A 105 8.49 -11.42 -30.62
N ASP A 106 9.62 -12.09 -30.87
CA ASP A 106 9.75 -13.53 -30.76
C ASP A 106 10.21 -13.93 -29.33
N SER A 107 10.44 -15.23 -29.14
CA SER A 107 10.85 -15.79 -27.85
C SER A 107 12.19 -15.25 -27.35
N VAL A 108 13.17 -15.05 -28.23
CA VAL A 108 14.50 -14.54 -27.87
C VAL A 108 14.44 -13.09 -27.46
N GLU A 109 13.70 -12.28 -28.23
CA GLU A 109 13.49 -10.86 -27.94
C GLU A 109 12.75 -10.66 -26.61
N LEU A 110 11.74 -11.49 -26.33
CA LEU A 110 11.00 -11.46 -25.06
C LEU A 110 11.89 -11.88 -23.88
N ALA A 111 12.72 -12.92 -24.03
CA ALA A 111 13.67 -13.33 -23.00
C ALA A 111 14.67 -12.21 -22.65
N ASN A 112 15.17 -11.51 -23.67
CA ASN A 112 16.04 -10.35 -23.45
C ASN A 112 15.31 -9.20 -22.72
N ALA A 113 14.02 -8.99 -22.97
CA ALA A 113 13.24 -8.00 -22.26
C ALA A 113 13.10 -8.35 -20.76
N PHE A 114 12.87 -9.62 -20.41
CA PHE A 114 12.88 -10.06 -19.00
C PHE A 114 14.25 -9.83 -18.35
N ALA A 115 15.36 -10.07 -19.05
CA ALA A 115 16.71 -9.82 -18.55
C ALA A 115 16.95 -8.32 -18.25
N GLU A 116 16.46 -7.42 -19.12
CA GLU A 116 16.50 -5.97 -18.84
C GLU A 116 15.62 -5.59 -17.65
N GLY A 117 14.46 -6.25 -17.46
CA GLY A 117 13.62 -6.11 -16.26
C GLY A 117 14.36 -6.46 -14.97
N SER A 118 15.04 -7.60 -14.95
CA SER A 118 15.88 -8.04 -13.82
C SER A 118 16.99 -7.03 -13.51
N LYS A 119 17.73 -6.59 -14.50
CA LYS A 119 18.81 -5.59 -14.33
C LYS A 119 18.29 -4.26 -13.77
N ALA A 120 17.14 -3.79 -14.26
CA ALA A 120 16.54 -2.54 -13.79
C ALA A 120 16.14 -2.64 -12.31
N ALA A 121 15.55 -3.76 -11.88
CA ALA A 121 15.16 -4.00 -10.49
C ALA A 121 16.37 -3.99 -9.54
N TYR A 122 17.43 -4.72 -9.88
CA TYR A 122 18.65 -4.75 -9.07
C TYR A 122 19.33 -3.37 -8.97
N LYS A 123 19.29 -2.57 -10.04
CA LYS A 123 19.88 -1.22 -10.04
C LYS A 123 19.08 -0.24 -9.16
N ALA A 124 17.78 -0.43 -9.04
CA ALA A 124 16.91 0.46 -8.28
C ALA A 124 17.02 0.28 -6.77
N VAL A 125 17.56 -0.83 -6.30
CA VAL A 125 17.68 -1.13 -4.87
C VAL A 125 19.11 -0.86 -4.41
N MET A 126 19.29 0.05 -3.45
CA MET A 126 20.62 0.43 -2.95
C MET A 126 21.40 -0.74 -2.34
N LYS A 127 20.71 -1.65 -1.64
CA LYS A 127 21.30 -2.86 -1.04
C LYS A 127 20.45 -4.07 -1.45
N PRO A 128 20.67 -4.64 -2.66
CA PRO A 128 19.94 -5.81 -3.12
C PRO A 128 20.08 -6.98 -2.15
N THR A 129 18.95 -7.55 -1.74
CA THR A 129 18.92 -8.70 -0.83
C THR A 129 18.44 -9.93 -1.59
N GLU A 130 19.22 -11.01 -1.53
CA GLU A 130 18.85 -12.30 -2.09
C GLU A 130 17.76 -12.98 -1.25
N GLY A 131 16.97 -13.84 -1.90
CA GLY A 131 15.81 -14.46 -1.25
C GLY A 131 14.56 -13.58 -1.28
N THR A 132 14.52 -12.59 -2.18
CA THR A 132 13.40 -11.67 -2.37
C THR A 132 12.89 -11.69 -3.83
N ILE A 133 11.91 -10.85 -4.15
CA ILE A 133 11.43 -10.61 -5.53
C ILE A 133 12.59 -10.44 -6.54
N LEU A 134 13.75 -9.89 -6.10
CA LEU A 134 14.93 -9.72 -6.94
C LEU A 134 15.49 -11.06 -7.41
N SER A 135 15.60 -12.02 -6.50
CA SER A 135 16.07 -13.38 -6.85
C SER A 135 15.09 -14.09 -7.78
N VAL A 136 13.78 -13.89 -7.58
CA VAL A 136 12.73 -14.51 -8.40
C VAL A 136 12.77 -13.97 -9.84
N ILE A 137 12.84 -12.64 -10.04
CA ILE A 137 12.95 -12.07 -11.40
C ILE A 137 14.27 -12.46 -12.08
N ARG A 138 15.36 -12.55 -11.34
CA ARG A 138 16.64 -12.99 -11.90
C ARG A 138 16.54 -14.43 -12.41
N ALA A 139 16.06 -15.37 -11.59
CA ALA A 139 15.93 -16.76 -11.98
C ALA A 139 14.99 -16.93 -13.18
N ALA A 140 13.83 -16.27 -13.16
CA ALA A 140 12.89 -16.25 -14.27
C ALA A 140 13.54 -15.77 -15.59
N SER A 141 14.31 -14.68 -15.52
CA SER A 141 15.01 -14.12 -16.71
C SER A 141 16.15 -15.00 -17.19
N GLU A 142 16.92 -15.61 -16.30
CA GLU A 142 17.97 -16.56 -16.65
C GLU A 142 17.39 -17.83 -17.29
N GLY A 143 16.25 -18.34 -16.80
CA GLY A 143 15.53 -19.44 -17.38
C GLY A 143 15.07 -19.11 -18.81
N ALA A 144 14.50 -17.90 -19.00
CA ALA A 144 14.12 -17.43 -20.32
C ALA A 144 15.29 -17.38 -21.32
N ILE A 145 16.45 -16.82 -20.91
CA ILE A 145 17.66 -16.73 -21.75
C ILE A 145 18.23 -18.11 -22.09
N LYS A 146 18.18 -19.06 -21.15
CA LYS A 146 18.67 -20.44 -21.37
C LYS A 146 17.70 -21.29 -22.19
N SER A 147 16.46 -20.87 -22.33
CA SER A 147 15.44 -21.60 -23.05
C SER A 147 15.72 -21.62 -24.56
N ASN A 148 15.59 -22.81 -25.17
CA ASN A 148 15.67 -22.98 -26.62
C ASN A 148 14.28 -23.02 -27.29
N LYS A 149 13.23 -22.59 -26.56
CA LYS A 149 11.85 -22.61 -27.04
C LYS A 149 11.61 -21.48 -28.04
N THR A 150 10.96 -21.82 -29.15
CA THR A 150 10.54 -20.84 -30.16
C THR A 150 9.09 -20.42 -29.98
N ASP A 151 8.28 -21.26 -29.32
CA ASP A 151 6.92 -20.93 -28.93
C ASP A 151 6.93 -20.10 -27.64
N ILE A 152 6.31 -18.92 -27.67
CA ILE A 152 6.29 -18.00 -26.54
C ILE A 152 5.53 -18.58 -25.34
N VAL A 153 4.48 -19.42 -25.55
CA VAL A 153 3.79 -20.08 -24.44
C VAL A 153 4.73 -21.06 -23.74
N GLU A 154 5.53 -21.83 -24.51
CA GLU A 154 6.52 -22.73 -23.91
C GLU A 154 7.64 -21.95 -23.20
N LEU A 155 8.09 -20.82 -23.76
CA LEU A 155 9.05 -19.93 -23.11
C LEU A 155 8.52 -19.39 -21.78
N LEU A 156 7.28 -18.88 -21.75
CA LEU A 156 6.66 -18.39 -20.53
C LEU A 156 6.46 -19.49 -19.48
N ASN A 157 6.21 -20.71 -19.91
CA ASN A 157 6.17 -21.86 -18.99
C ASN A 157 7.52 -22.09 -18.28
N GLU A 158 8.64 -21.96 -19.01
CA GLU A 158 9.99 -22.03 -18.41
C GLU A 158 10.23 -20.85 -17.45
N VAL A 159 9.81 -19.64 -17.81
CA VAL A 159 9.88 -18.44 -16.96
C VAL A 159 9.13 -18.65 -15.63
N VAL A 160 7.91 -19.19 -15.71
CA VAL A 160 7.07 -19.49 -14.54
C VAL A 160 7.70 -20.60 -13.68
N LEU A 161 8.23 -21.65 -14.31
CA LEU A 161 8.87 -22.76 -13.62
C LEU A 161 10.10 -22.30 -12.83
N GLU A 162 11.00 -21.55 -13.46
CA GLU A 162 12.23 -21.04 -12.79
C GLU A 162 11.90 -20.01 -11.70
N ALA A 163 10.88 -19.16 -11.94
CA ALA A 163 10.35 -18.26 -10.90
C ALA A 163 9.86 -19.06 -9.68
N LYS A 164 9.10 -20.15 -9.89
CA LYS A 164 8.59 -20.99 -8.81
C LYS A 164 9.70 -21.69 -8.04
N ILE A 165 10.66 -22.28 -8.76
CA ILE A 165 11.82 -22.95 -8.14
C ILE A 165 12.59 -21.98 -7.24
N MET A 166 12.81 -20.75 -7.71
CA MET A 166 13.50 -19.74 -6.91
C MET A 166 12.66 -19.24 -5.74
N LEU A 167 11.35 -19.03 -5.95
CA LEU A 167 10.42 -18.64 -4.91
C LEU A 167 10.43 -19.64 -3.75
N ASP A 168 10.40 -20.94 -4.05
CA ASP A 168 10.44 -22.00 -3.03
C ASP A 168 11.79 -22.04 -2.27
N LYS A 169 12.86 -21.50 -2.88
CA LYS A 169 14.18 -21.39 -2.25
C LYS A 169 14.38 -20.11 -1.43
N THR A 170 13.48 -19.13 -1.52
CA THR A 170 13.66 -17.87 -0.79
C THR A 170 13.83 -18.06 0.72
N PRO A 171 13.18 -19.04 1.41
CA PRO A 171 13.42 -19.29 2.83
C PRO A 171 14.82 -19.82 3.14
N GLU A 172 15.50 -20.43 2.17
CA GLU A 172 16.88 -20.90 2.36
C GLU A 172 17.90 -19.75 2.28
N LEU A 173 17.55 -18.70 1.52
CA LEU A 173 18.39 -17.52 1.28
C LEU A 173 18.18 -16.42 2.33
N LEU A 174 16.99 -16.30 2.89
CA LEU A 174 16.64 -15.26 3.85
C LEU A 174 16.20 -15.85 5.19
N PRO A 175 16.99 -15.74 6.25
CA PRO A 175 16.72 -16.37 7.56
C PRO A 175 15.36 -16.02 8.15
N ALA A 176 14.86 -14.79 7.94
CA ALA A 176 13.55 -14.36 8.43
C ALA A 176 12.41 -15.20 7.83
N LEU A 177 12.47 -15.48 6.52
CA LEU A 177 11.47 -16.31 5.83
C LEU A 177 11.53 -17.77 6.28
N LYS A 178 12.77 -18.30 6.49
CA LYS A 178 12.97 -19.65 7.00
C LYS A 178 12.34 -19.84 8.38
N LYS A 179 12.54 -18.86 9.26
CA LYS A 179 12.02 -18.86 10.62
C LYS A 179 10.48 -18.82 10.63
N ALA A 180 9.90 -17.99 9.75
CA ALA A 180 8.45 -17.86 9.59
C ALA A 180 7.82 -18.99 8.76
N LYS A 181 8.63 -19.86 8.15
CA LYS A 181 8.17 -20.96 7.27
C LYS A 181 7.31 -20.51 6.09
N VAL A 182 7.63 -19.35 5.52
CA VAL A 182 6.94 -18.78 4.37
C VAL A 182 7.94 -18.41 3.28
N VAL A 183 7.45 -18.26 2.05
CA VAL A 183 8.20 -17.72 0.92
C VAL A 183 8.13 -16.19 0.90
N ASP A 184 8.98 -15.55 0.08
CA ASP A 184 8.95 -14.09 -0.07
C ASP A 184 7.63 -13.62 -0.69
N SER A 185 6.96 -12.67 -0.03
CA SER A 185 5.68 -12.12 -0.45
C SER A 185 5.77 -11.37 -1.79
N GLY A 186 6.80 -10.55 -1.98
CA GLY A 186 7.05 -9.85 -3.24
C GLY A 186 7.34 -10.81 -4.39
N GLY A 187 8.14 -11.86 -4.12
CA GLY A 187 8.39 -12.95 -5.06
C GLY A 187 7.14 -13.74 -5.42
N MET A 188 6.25 -13.98 -4.46
CA MET A 188 4.94 -14.61 -4.72
C MET A 188 4.07 -13.74 -5.62
N GLY A 189 3.97 -12.44 -5.35
CA GLY A 189 3.23 -11.53 -6.21
C GLY A 189 3.77 -11.49 -7.64
N LEU A 190 5.09 -11.49 -7.83
CA LEU A 190 5.72 -11.59 -9.14
C LEU A 190 5.42 -12.93 -9.84
N TYR A 191 5.49 -14.04 -9.11
CA TYR A 191 5.15 -15.36 -9.63
C TYR A 191 3.70 -15.40 -10.15
N ILE A 192 2.74 -14.86 -9.41
CA ILE A 192 1.32 -14.75 -9.81
C ILE A 192 1.18 -13.93 -11.10
N ILE A 193 1.92 -12.82 -11.22
CA ILE A 193 1.94 -11.99 -12.44
C ILE A 193 2.43 -12.81 -13.63
N LEU A 194 3.59 -13.47 -13.52
CA LEU A 194 4.18 -14.26 -14.60
C LEU A 194 3.28 -15.41 -15.01
N GLN A 195 2.66 -16.09 -14.05
CA GLN A 195 1.68 -17.15 -14.31
C GLN A 195 0.43 -16.61 -15.00
N GLY A 196 -0.10 -15.47 -14.58
CA GLY A 196 -1.22 -14.80 -15.23
C GLY A 196 -0.93 -14.42 -16.69
N MET A 197 0.30 -13.95 -16.97
CA MET A 197 0.75 -13.66 -18.34
C MET A 197 0.81 -14.94 -19.20
N HIS A 198 1.35 -16.03 -18.68
CA HIS A 198 1.41 -17.31 -19.37
C HIS A 198 0.01 -17.85 -19.69
N ASP A 199 -0.88 -17.90 -18.70
CA ASP A 199 -2.21 -18.50 -18.83
C ASP A 199 -3.09 -17.72 -19.82
N ALA A 200 -2.90 -16.41 -19.94
CA ALA A 200 -3.62 -15.58 -20.90
C ALA A 200 -3.40 -16.04 -22.36
N LEU A 201 -2.15 -16.38 -22.72
CA LEU A 201 -1.83 -16.89 -24.07
C LEU A 201 -2.20 -18.35 -24.23
N LYS A 202 -1.92 -19.18 -23.21
CA LYS A 202 -2.19 -20.61 -23.24
C LYS A 202 -3.68 -20.92 -23.43
N ASP A 203 -4.52 -20.26 -22.65
CA ASP A 203 -5.96 -20.54 -22.58
C ASP A 203 -6.80 -19.61 -23.47
N GLY A 204 -6.17 -18.64 -24.16
CA GLY A 204 -6.83 -17.69 -25.05
C GLY A 204 -7.84 -16.79 -24.32
N ILE A 205 -7.50 -16.37 -23.08
CA ILE A 205 -8.39 -15.60 -22.21
C ILE A 205 -8.72 -14.25 -22.84
N LYS A 206 -10.00 -13.88 -22.82
CA LYS A 206 -10.40 -12.51 -23.20
C LYS A 206 -9.96 -11.54 -22.13
N ALA A 207 -9.33 -10.45 -22.55
CA ALA A 207 -8.88 -9.39 -21.65
C ALA A 207 -10.10 -8.54 -21.22
N GLU A 208 -10.61 -8.78 -20.04
CA GLU A 208 -11.60 -7.94 -19.37
C GLU A 208 -10.96 -7.47 -18.06
N ILE A 209 -10.83 -6.15 -17.87
CA ILE A 209 -10.35 -5.58 -16.62
C ILE A 209 -11.43 -5.83 -15.57
N LYS A 210 -11.12 -6.64 -14.58
CA LYS A 210 -11.97 -6.79 -13.41
C LYS A 210 -11.73 -5.59 -12.50
N ASP A 211 -12.72 -4.71 -12.39
CA ASP A 211 -12.77 -3.86 -11.23
C ASP A 211 -13.14 -4.74 -10.03
N ILE A 212 -12.37 -4.64 -8.96
CA ILE A 212 -12.93 -5.05 -7.68
C ILE A 212 -14.18 -4.18 -7.54
N ALA A 213 -15.33 -4.80 -7.33
CA ALA A 213 -16.33 -4.15 -6.54
C ALA A 213 -15.60 -3.76 -5.23
N ALA A 214 -15.15 -2.52 -5.19
CA ALA A 214 -14.54 -1.97 -4.00
C ALA A 214 -15.56 -2.18 -2.88
N GLY A 215 -15.17 -2.88 -1.85
CA GLY A 215 -15.62 -2.46 -0.58
C GLY A 215 -15.14 -1.01 -0.46
N ASN A 216 -16.07 -0.08 -0.72
CA ASN A 216 -15.97 1.37 -0.68
C ASN A 216 -15.37 2.10 -1.90
N SER A 217 -16.27 2.89 -2.49
CA SER A 217 -16.15 3.98 -3.44
C SER A 217 -16.18 3.61 -4.92
N THR A 218 -17.37 3.43 -5.45
CA THR A 218 -17.71 3.66 -6.85
C THR A 218 -17.70 5.17 -7.14
N GLY A 219 -16.56 5.68 -7.56
CA GLY A 219 -16.50 6.93 -8.31
C GLY A 219 -16.83 6.64 -9.77
N THR A 220 -18.08 6.63 -10.15
CA THR A 220 -18.48 6.73 -11.55
C THR A 220 -18.14 8.13 -12.04
N ASN A 221 -17.15 8.24 -12.92
CA ASN A 221 -17.00 9.39 -13.80
C ASN A 221 -18.20 9.41 -14.77
N ALA A 222 -19.29 10.05 -14.36
CA ALA A 222 -20.32 10.56 -15.26
C ALA A 222 -20.25 12.07 -15.19
N GLN A 223 -19.75 12.69 -16.26
CA GLN A 223 -20.08 14.08 -16.57
C GLN A 223 -21.57 14.14 -16.83
N GLY A 224 -22.29 14.73 -15.91
CA GLY A 224 -23.74 14.97 -16.03
C GLY A 224 -24.28 15.34 -14.66
N THR A 225 -24.64 16.61 -14.49
CA THR A 225 -25.48 17.10 -13.40
C THR A 225 -26.88 16.53 -13.58
N GLU A 226 -27.12 15.31 -13.09
CA GLU A 226 -28.46 14.77 -12.89
C GLU A 226 -28.55 14.27 -11.45
N GLU A 227 -29.63 14.66 -10.75
CA GLU A 227 -30.00 14.08 -9.46
C GLU A 227 -30.11 12.57 -9.65
N ILE A 228 -29.19 11.80 -9.07
CA ILE A 228 -29.26 10.34 -9.08
C ILE A 228 -30.39 9.95 -8.14
N ASP A 229 -31.52 9.56 -8.70
CA ASP A 229 -32.65 8.99 -7.95
C ASP A 229 -32.26 7.59 -7.45
N ILE A 230 -31.81 7.52 -6.19
CA ILE A 230 -31.44 6.25 -5.53
C ILE A 230 -32.74 5.51 -5.19
N LYS A 231 -33.17 4.63 -6.09
CA LYS A 231 -34.41 3.86 -6.00
C LYS A 231 -34.43 2.97 -4.75
N PHE A 232 -33.34 2.28 -4.44
CA PHE A 232 -33.15 1.45 -3.25
C PHE A 232 -32.05 2.04 -2.39
N GLY A 233 -32.38 2.36 -1.12
CA GLY A 233 -31.53 3.21 -0.27
C GLY A 233 -30.49 2.50 0.57
N TYR A 234 -30.55 1.18 0.69
CA TYR A 234 -29.65 0.42 1.57
C TYR A 234 -28.91 -0.67 0.78
N CYS A 235 -27.59 -0.62 0.81
CA CYS A 235 -26.73 -1.74 0.43
C CYS A 235 -26.69 -2.73 1.59
N THR A 236 -27.13 -3.97 1.36
CA THR A 236 -27.24 -4.99 2.40
C THR A 236 -26.43 -6.23 2.00
N GLU A 237 -25.42 -6.55 2.79
CA GLU A 237 -24.53 -7.68 2.58
C GLU A 237 -24.54 -8.60 3.80
N PHE A 238 -24.54 -9.92 3.58
CA PHE A 238 -24.42 -10.92 4.64
C PHE A 238 -24.09 -12.29 4.10
N ILE A 239 -23.75 -13.20 5.01
CA ILE A 239 -23.51 -14.61 4.73
C ILE A 239 -24.58 -15.41 5.47
N ILE A 240 -25.20 -16.38 4.77
CA ILE A 240 -26.05 -17.40 5.37
C ILE A 240 -25.22 -18.68 5.52
N LEU A 241 -25.07 -19.18 6.73
CA LEU A 241 -24.44 -20.46 7.02
C LEU A 241 -25.48 -21.57 6.85
N GLY A 242 -25.27 -22.47 5.87
CA GLY A 242 -26.23 -23.53 5.56
C GLY A 242 -26.10 -24.06 4.12
N ASP A 243 -27.08 -24.84 3.70
CA ASP A 243 -27.11 -25.55 2.42
C ASP A 243 -27.06 -24.60 1.21
N ALA A 244 -25.92 -24.54 0.52
CA ALA A 244 -25.68 -23.72 -0.65
C ALA A 244 -26.64 -23.99 -1.82
N SER A 245 -27.27 -25.19 -1.89
CA SER A 245 -28.25 -25.53 -2.93
C SER A 245 -29.50 -24.64 -2.86
N LYS A 246 -29.76 -24.01 -1.72
CA LYS A 246 -30.88 -23.09 -1.51
C LYS A 246 -30.63 -21.68 -2.08
N ALA A 247 -29.42 -21.35 -2.52
CA ALA A 247 -29.07 -20.02 -3.00
C ALA A 247 -29.99 -19.52 -4.10
N LYS A 248 -30.30 -20.35 -5.09
CA LYS A 248 -31.20 -19.97 -6.21
C LYS A 248 -32.64 -19.72 -5.76
N ALA A 249 -33.18 -20.58 -4.90
CA ALA A 249 -34.53 -20.39 -4.37
C ALA A 249 -34.64 -19.12 -3.50
N PHE A 250 -33.60 -18.84 -2.71
CA PHE A 250 -33.52 -17.63 -1.91
C PHE A 250 -33.36 -16.37 -2.79
N GLN A 251 -32.56 -16.46 -3.85
CA GLN A 251 -32.45 -15.39 -4.83
C GLN A 251 -33.81 -15.02 -5.43
N ASP A 252 -34.55 -16.01 -5.90
CA ASP A 252 -35.87 -15.79 -6.50
C ASP A 252 -36.89 -15.23 -5.49
N GLU A 253 -36.75 -15.56 -4.20
CA GLU A 253 -37.61 -15.05 -3.12
C GLU A 253 -37.36 -13.57 -2.81
N ILE A 254 -36.09 -13.10 -2.86
CA ILE A 254 -35.75 -11.72 -2.51
C ILE A 254 -35.67 -10.79 -3.74
N GLU A 255 -35.75 -11.31 -4.97
CA GLU A 255 -35.71 -10.54 -6.22
C GLU A 255 -36.69 -9.34 -6.24
N PRO A 256 -37.95 -9.48 -5.76
CA PRO A 256 -38.89 -8.34 -5.75
C PRO A 256 -38.56 -7.25 -4.73
N LEU A 257 -37.60 -7.49 -3.79
CA LEU A 257 -37.32 -6.59 -2.67
C LEU A 257 -36.21 -5.58 -2.97
N GLY A 258 -35.53 -5.71 -4.13
CA GLY A 258 -34.40 -4.84 -4.42
C GLY A 258 -33.86 -4.98 -5.84
N ASP A 259 -32.69 -4.35 -6.07
CA ASP A 259 -31.91 -4.51 -7.30
C ASP A 259 -30.42 -4.75 -6.97
N SER A 260 -29.57 -4.78 -8.02
CA SER A 260 -28.12 -4.99 -7.88
C SER A 260 -27.78 -6.23 -7.06
N MET A 261 -28.58 -7.28 -7.20
CA MET A 261 -28.57 -8.44 -6.34
C MET A 261 -27.57 -9.49 -6.80
N ILE A 262 -26.75 -9.98 -5.86
CA ILE A 262 -25.81 -11.09 -6.04
C ILE A 262 -26.09 -12.11 -4.93
N VAL A 263 -26.46 -13.34 -5.30
CA VAL A 263 -26.65 -14.46 -4.37
C VAL A 263 -25.85 -15.65 -4.89
N VAL A 264 -24.80 -16.02 -4.18
CA VAL A 264 -23.87 -17.10 -4.57
C VAL A 264 -23.74 -18.10 -3.45
N GLY A 265 -24.09 -19.37 -3.77
CA GLY A 265 -23.86 -20.52 -2.87
C GLY A 265 -22.52 -21.17 -3.16
N TYR A 266 -21.74 -21.47 -2.11
CA TYR A 266 -20.49 -22.21 -2.19
C TYR A 266 -20.31 -23.03 -0.91
N ASP A 267 -20.05 -24.33 -1.07
CA ASP A 267 -20.00 -25.31 0.03
C ASP A 267 -21.21 -25.18 0.98
N ASP A 268 -21.00 -24.84 2.24
CA ASP A 268 -22.04 -24.68 3.28
C ASP A 268 -22.39 -23.20 3.56
N VAL A 269 -22.14 -22.28 2.61
CA VAL A 269 -22.42 -20.86 2.77
C VAL A 269 -23.12 -20.26 1.55
N ILE A 270 -23.97 -19.27 1.78
CA ILE A 270 -24.56 -18.43 0.72
C ILE A 270 -24.18 -16.98 1.00
N LYS A 271 -23.42 -16.37 0.10
CA LYS A 271 -23.10 -14.93 0.15
C LYS A 271 -24.21 -14.16 -0.55
N VAL A 272 -24.70 -13.11 0.11
CA VAL A 272 -25.79 -12.26 -0.38
C VAL A 272 -25.36 -10.81 -0.39
N HIS A 273 -25.65 -10.13 -1.49
CA HIS A 273 -25.59 -8.68 -1.66
C HIS A 273 -26.86 -8.23 -2.36
N ILE A 274 -27.54 -7.20 -1.86
CA ILE A 274 -28.75 -6.63 -2.46
C ILE A 274 -28.89 -5.16 -2.09
N HIS A 275 -29.30 -4.32 -3.05
CA HIS A 275 -29.79 -2.97 -2.77
C HIS A 275 -31.28 -3.00 -2.52
N THR A 276 -31.73 -2.60 -1.33
CA THR A 276 -33.14 -2.70 -0.90
C THR A 276 -33.57 -1.45 -0.12
N ASN A 277 -34.88 -1.24 -0.01
CA ASN A 277 -35.43 -0.26 0.91
C ASN A 277 -35.86 -0.87 2.26
N ASP A 278 -35.88 -2.20 2.36
CA ASP A 278 -36.23 -2.93 3.58
C ASP A 278 -35.22 -4.04 3.88
N PRO A 279 -34.03 -3.69 4.41
CA PRO A 279 -33.01 -4.67 4.79
C PRO A 279 -33.51 -5.64 5.87
N GLY A 280 -34.42 -5.19 6.75
CA GLY A 280 -35.00 -6.02 7.79
C GLY A 280 -35.81 -7.20 7.23
N LEU A 281 -36.60 -6.95 6.19
CA LEU A 281 -37.38 -7.99 5.52
C LEU A 281 -36.48 -9.01 4.80
N VAL A 282 -35.43 -8.54 4.15
CA VAL A 282 -34.42 -9.41 3.50
C VAL A 282 -33.73 -10.31 4.52
N LEU A 283 -33.28 -9.76 5.65
CA LEU A 283 -32.65 -10.53 6.72
C LEU A 283 -33.62 -11.50 7.38
N SER A 284 -34.87 -11.12 7.59
CA SER A 284 -35.91 -12.02 8.13
C SER A 284 -36.14 -13.24 7.27
N LYS A 285 -36.12 -13.07 5.93
CA LYS A 285 -36.18 -14.18 4.97
C LYS A 285 -34.90 -15.03 5.00
N ALA A 286 -33.75 -14.40 5.13
CA ALA A 286 -32.47 -15.08 5.18
C ALA A 286 -32.32 -15.98 6.41
N VAL A 287 -32.81 -15.56 7.59
CA VAL A 287 -32.83 -16.37 8.83
C VAL A 287 -33.63 -17.68 8.65
N ALA A 288 -34.65 -17.68 7.80
CA ALA A 288 -35.41 -18.90 7.50
C ALA A 288 -34.61 -19.92 6.66
N VAL A 289 -33.55 -19.50 6.00
CA VAL A 289 -32.67 -20.36 5.18
C VAL A 289 -31.51 -20.94 6.00
N GLY A 290 -30.92 -20.14 6.92
CA GLY A 290 -29.81 -20.54 7.79
C GLY A 290 -29.40 -19.43 8.75
N GLU A 291 -28.38 -19.71 9.56
CA GLU A 291 -27.78 -18.76 10.48
C GLU A 291 -27.06 -17.63 9.72
N LEU A 292 -27.18 -16.38 10.21
CA LEU A 292 -26.60 -15.22 9.54
C LEU A 292 -25.23 -14.85 10.17
N SER A 293 -24.29 -14.49 9.29
CA SER A 293 -22.96 -14.02 9.68
C SER A 293 -22.54 -12.83 8.83
N LYS A 294 -21.63 -11.99 9.34
CA LYS A 294 -21.03 -10.82 8.67
C LYS A 294 -22.08 -9.89 8.02
N ILE A 295 -23.10 -9.54 8.81
CA ILE A 295 -24.15 -8.62 8.35
C ILE A 295 -23.59 -7.20 8.30
N LYS A 296 -23.73 -6.56 7.11
CA LYS A 296 -23.39 -5.17 6.87
C LYS A 296 -24.57 -4.49 6.15
N ILE A 297 -24.96 -3.30 6.62
CA ILE A 297 -26.02 -2.50 6.02
C ILE A 297 -25.53 -1.06 5.95
N ASP A 298 -25.37 -0.53 4.75
CA ASP A 298 -24.94 0.83 4.50
C ASP A 298 -26.11 1.66 3.91
N ASN A 299 -26.27 2.90 4.38
CA ASN A 299 -27.28 3.82 3.85
C ASN A 299 -26.70 4.64 2.69
N MET A 300 -26.91 4.18 1.46
CA MET A 300 -26.41 4.83 0.26
C MET A 300 -26.92 6.26 0.05
N ARG A 301 -28.09 6.63 0.62
CA ARG A 301 -28.60 8.01 0.57
C ARG A 301 -27.84 8.94 1.52
N GLU A 302 -27.32 8.40 2.61
CA GLU A 302 -26.48 9.12 3.58
C GLU A 302 -25.07 9.33 3.01
N GLU A 303 -24.45 8.29 2.48
CA GLU A 303 -23.18 8.37 1.75
C GLU A 303 -23.26 9.35 0.57
N HIS A 304 -24.36 9.35 -0.18
CA HIS A 304 -24.55 10.31 -1.28
C HIS A 304 -24.69 11.75 -0.79
N ARG A 305 -25.36 11.98 0.35
CA ARG A 305 -25.46 13.31 0.97
C ARG A 305 -24.10 13.78 1.50
N GLU A 306 -23.33 12.91 2.14
CA GLU A 306 -21.96 13.22 2.59
C GLU A 306 -21.04 13.53 1.41
N LEU A 307 -21.14 12.79 0.30
CA LEU A 307 -20.42 13.06 -0.95
C LEU A 307 -20.82 14.38 -1.60
N LEU A 308 -22.10 14.80 -1.52
CA LEU A 308 -22.54 16.08 -2.03
C LEU A 308 -22.08 17.24 -1.14
N THR A 309 -22.16 17.07 0.18
CA THR A 309 -21.67 18.05 1.15
C THR A 309 -20.15 18.22 1.04
N SER A 310 -19.41 17.11 0.92
CA SER A 310 -17.97 17.16 0.69
C SER A 310 -17.58 17.76 -0.66
N LYS A 311 -18.39 17.57 -1.72
CA LYS A 311 -18.16 18.22 -3.03
C LYS A 311 -18.44 19.73 -2.98
N GLU A 312 -19.48 20.17 -2.25
CA GLU A 312 -19.77 21.60 -2.05
C GLU A 312 -18.72 22.26 -1.16
N GLU A 313 -18.21 21.57 -0.14
CA GLU A 313 -17.08 22.01 0.67
C GLU A 313 -15.77 22.01 -0.13
N GLN A 314 -15.50 20.96 -0.91
CA GLN A 314 -14.35 20.89 -1.81
C GLN A 314 -14.43 21.94 -2.93
N GLN A 315 -15.61 22.24 -3.46
CA GLN A 315 -15.79 23.34 -4.42
C GLN A 315 -15.60 24.70 -3.77
N LYS A 316 -16.08 24.92 -2.54
CA LYS A 316 -15.81 26.15 -1.79
C LYS A 316 -14.34 26.29 -1.44
N ILE A 317 -13.69 25.20 -1.00
CA ILE A 317 -12.25 25.17 -0.74
C ILE A 317 -11.46 25.38 -2.04
N ALA A 318 -11.87 24.78 -3.17
CA ALA A 318 -11.25 24.98 -4.48
C ALA A 318 -11.50 26.41 -5.02
N GLU A 319 -12.66 27.00 -4.79
CA GLU A 319 -12.95 28.41 -5.13
C GLU A 319 -12.24 29.40 -4.19
N GLU A 320 -12.05 29.07 -2.92
CA GLU A 320 -11.24 29.82 -1.98
C GLU A 320 -9.75 29.64 -2.28
N GLN A 321 -9.30 28.45 -2.68
CA GLN A 321 -7.95 28.16 -3.15
C GLN A 321 -7.67 28.84 -4.50
N ALA A 322 -8.61 28.83 -5.45
CA ALA A 322 -8.48 29.55 -6.72
C ALA A 322 -8.51 31.09 -6.53
N LYS A 323 -9.14 31.58 -5.46
CA LYS A 323 -9.03 33.00 -5.06
C LYS A 323 -7.76 33.30 -4.29
N ALA A 324 -7.14 32.30 -3.66
CA ALA A 324 -5.85 32.38 -2.99
C ALA A 324 -4.65 32.18 -3.93
N GLU A 325 -4.87 31.77 -5.20
CA GLU A 325 -3.84 31.78 -6.26
C GLU A 325 -3.38 33.19 -6.67
N VAL A 326 -3.77 34.23 -5.94
CA VAL A 326 -3.13 35.52 -6.00
C VAL A 326 -1.78 35.43 -5.31
N ALA A 327 -0.74 35.11 -6.12
CA ALA A 327 0.69 35.21 -5.78
C ALA A 327 1.05 34.53 -4.43
N VAL A 328 1.09 33.19 -4.40
CA VAL A 328 1.84 32.51 -3.34
C VAL A 328 3.29 32.98 -3.43
N GLU A 329 3.72 33.76 -2.43
CA GLU A 329 5.07 34.26 -2.33
C GLU A 329 6.03 33.07 -2.42
N LYS A 330 7.00 33.15 -3.32
CA LYS A 330 7.95 32.05 -3.54
C LYS A 330 8.79 31.85 -2.29
N LYS A 331 8.74 30.65 -1.71
CA LYS A 331 9.55 30.29 -0.53
C LYS A 331 10.94 29.81 -0.98
N LYS A 332 11.96 30.00 -0.17
CA LYS A 332 13.27 29.37 -0.39
C LYS A 332 13.16 27.87 -0.13
N TYR A 333 12.48 27.47 0.95
CA TYR A 333 12.30 26.08 1.38
C TYR A 333 10.83 25.73 1.59
N ALA A 334 10.48 24.48 1.32
CA ALA A 334 9.20 23.90 1.69
C ALA A 334 9.37 22.44 2.16
N PHE A 335 8.46 21.99 3.03
CA PHE A 335 8.45 20.64 3.57
C PHE A 335 7.19 19.89 3.19
N ILE A 336 7.37 18.64 2.73
CA ILE A 336 6.33 17.62 2.60
C ILE A 336 6.61 16.54 3.63
N SER A 337 5.62 16.17 4.44
CA SER A 337 5.73 15.07 5.39
C SER A 337 4.61 14.07 5.18
N VAL A 338 4.87 12.79 5.45
CA VAL A 338 3.83 11.75 5.42
C VAL A 338 3.45 11.41 6.85
N ALA A 339 2.16 11.43 7.17
CA ALA A 339 1.66 11.11 8.50
C ALA A 339 0.21 10.62 8.48
N MET A 340 -0.20 9.91 9.53
CA MET A 340 -1.59 9.60 9.86
C MET A 340 -1.91 10.09 11.27
N GLY A 341 -3.14 10.54 11.47
CA GLY A 341 -3.64 11.10 12.72
C GLY A 341 -3.71 12.64 12.66
N GLU A 342 -4.87 13.17 13.06
CA GLU A 342 -5.11 14.61 13.02
C GLU A 342 -4.15 15.38 13.94
N GLY A 343 -3.90 14.85 15.15
CA GLY A 343 -3.01 15.48 16.12
C GLY A 343 -1.57 15.55 15.60
N ILE A 344 -1.03 14.47 15.04
CA ILE A 344 0.32 14.48 14.44
C ILE A 344 0.36 15.46 13.27
N THR A 345 -0.69 15.49 12.43
CA THR A 345 -0.79 16.42 11.31
C THR A 345 -0.77 17.89 11.77
N HIS A 346 -1.44 18.21 12.89
CA HIS A 346 -1.41 19.55 13.49
C HIS A 346 -0.01 19.90 13.96
N VAL A 347 0.65 19.02 14.70
CA VAL A 347 2.03 19.26 15.20
C VAL A 347 3.00 19.51 14.02
N LEU A 348 2.94 18.71 12.97
CA LEU A 348 3.80 18.89 11.79
C LEU A 348 3.54 20.24 11.10
N LYS A 349 2.27 20.66 10.98
CA LYS A 349 1.92 21.98 10.39
C LYS A 349 2.39 23.14 11.27
N ASP A 350 2.24 23.03 12.58
CA ASP A 350 2.70 24.04 13.53
C ASP A 350 4.22 24.20 13.50
N LEU A 351 4.94 23.11 13.23
CA LEU A 351 6.39 23.12 13.01
C LEU A 351 6.80 23.66 11.62
N GLY A 352 5.85 23.99 10.75
CA GLY A 352 6.12 24.62 9.46
C GLY A 352 6.13 23.67 8.25
N VAL A 353 5.60 22.46 8.38
CA VAL A 353 5.38 21.59 7.22
C VAL A 353 4.30 22.17 6.32
N ASP A 354 4.62 22.41 5.06
CA ASP A 354 3.72 23.01 4.08
C ASP A 354 2.63 22.05 3.62
N TYR A 355 2.96 20.76 3.49
CA TYR A 355 2.01 19.75 3.05
C TYR A 355 2.20 18.43 3.81
N VAL A 356 1.14 17.93 4.43
CA VAL A 356 1.12 16.60 5.03
C VAL A 356 0.31 15.68 4.12
N ILE A 357 0.96 14.64 3.61
CA ILE A 357 0.31 13.58 2.84
C ILE A 357 -0.24 12.56 3.83
N GLU A 358 -1.54 12.31 3.78
CA GLU A 358 -2.14 11.27 4.58
C GLU A 358 -1.67 9.89 4.11
N GLY A 359 -1.03 9.16 5.00
CA GLY A 359 -0.47 7.84 4.70
C GLY A 359 0.41 7.30 5.81
N GLY A 360 0.72 6.03 5.72
CA GLY A 360 1.50 5.33 6.75
C GLY A 360 1.61 3.84 6.48
N GLN A 361 1.57 3.00 7.54
CA GLN A 361 1.84 1.56 7.47
C GLN A 361 0.92 0.78 6.52
N THR A 362 -0.36 1.09 6.46
CA THR A 362 -1.35 0.34 5.67
C THR A 362 -1.81 1.05 4.40
N MET A 363 -1.50 2.34 4.27
CA MET A 363 -1.83 3.18 3.12
C MET A 363 -0.59 3.94 2.66
N ASN A 364 0.26 3.29 1.89
CA ASN A 364 1.44 3.96 1.34
C ASN A 364 1.01 4.89 0.20
N PRO A 365 1.34 6.20 0.26
CA PRO A 365 1.08 7.12 -0.84
C PRO A 365 1.84 6.68 -2.09
N SER A 366 1.25 6.93 -3.26
CA SER A 366 1.90 6.64 -4.54
C SER A 366 2.91 7.72 -4.92
N THR A 367 3.79 7.39 -5.85
CA THR A 367 4.67 8.37 -6.49
C THR A 367 3.86 9.54 -7.08
N GLN A 368 2.67 9.29 -7.62
CA GLN A 368 1.78 10.32 -8.15
C GLN A 368 1.25 11.24 -7.04
N ASP A 369 0.82 10.70 -5.91
CA ASP A 369 0.33 11.50 -4.77
C ASP A 369 1.41 12.50 -4.31
N MET A 370 2.68 12.05 -4.26
CA MET A 370 3.82 12.91 -3.94
C MET A 370 4.09 13.95 -5.02
N MET A 371 4.03 13.58 -6.30
CA MET A 371 4.21 14.50 -7.43
C MET A 371 3.14 15.59 -7.44
N GLU A 372 1.89 15.26 -7.10
CA GLU A 372 0.82 16.24 -6.98
C GLU A 372 1.10 17.26 -5.87
N CYS A 373 1.63 16.81 -4.72
CA CYS A 373 2.02 17.72 -3.64
C CYS A 373 3.21 18.61 -4.03
N ILE A 374 4.25 18.02 -4.63
CA ILE A 374 5.42 18.77 -5.14
C ILE A 374 4.98 19.84 -6.13
N SER A 375 4.02 19.53 -7.03
CA SER A 375 3.54 20.47 -8.05
C SER A 375 2.87 21.71 -7.46
N LYS A 376 2.15 21.57 -6.34
CA LYS A 376 1.42 22.64 -5.64
C LYS A 376 2.32 23.60 -4.87
N LEU A 377 3.54 23.20 -4.54
CA LEU A 377 4.46 24.03 -3.75
C LEU A 377 5.24 24.99 -4.64
N ASN A 378 5.22 26.28 -4.31
CA ASN A 378 6.05 27.32 -4.95
C ASN A 378 7.30 27.60 -4.11
N ALA A 379 8.30 26.69 -4.20
CA ALA A 379 9.54 26.79 -3.45
C ALA A 379 10.75 26.47 -4.35
N ASP A 380 11.93 27.02 -3.99
CA ASP A 380 13.18 26.73 -4.66
C ASP A 380 13.68 25.32 -4.34
N HIS A 381 13.56 24.91 -3.07
CA HIS A 381 14.00 23.63 -2.54
C HIS A 381 12.86 22.98 -1.75
N ILE A 382 12.62 21.70 -1.95
CA ILE A 382 11.57 20.94 -1.27
C ILE A 382 12.20 19.75 -0.54
N PHE A 383 11.99 19.66 0.76
CA PHE A 383 12.36 18.48 1.54
C PHE A 383 11.15 17.56 1.73
N ILE A 384 11.35 16.25 1.50
CA ILE A 384 10.33 15.22 1.77
C ILE A 384 10.76 14.38 2.95
N LEU A 385 9.89 14.25 3.94
CA LEU A 385 10.04 13.44 5.15
C LEU A 385 9.05 12.27 5.08
N PRO A 386 9.46 11.08 4.60
CA PRO A 386 8.58 9.94 4.40
C PRO A 386 8.02 9.33 5.68
N ASN A 387 8.77 9.41 6.80
CA ASN A 387 8.43 8.90 8.14
C ASN A 387 8.09 7.39 8.20
N ASN A 388 8.39 6.68 7.13
CA ASN A 388 8.18 5.25 7.03
C ASN A 388 9.15 4.64 6.00
N LYS A 389 9.84 3.56 6.37
CA LYS A 389 10.80 2.86 5.51
C LYS A 389 10.20 2.39 4.17
N ASN A 390 8.90 2.06 4.14
CA ASN A 390 8.21 1.58 2.94
C ASN A 390 7.87 2.72 1.95
N ILE A 391 7.91 3.96 2.41
CA ILE A 391 7.57 5.15 1.61
C ILE A 391 8.82 5.80 1.00
N ILE A 392 10.01 5.58 1.59
CA ILE A 392 11.26 6.21 1.14
C ILE A 392 11.51 6.01 -0.36
N MET A 393 11.32 4.79 -0.87
CA MET A 393 11.57 4.50 -2.29
C MET A 393 10.60 5.25 -3.22
N ALA A 394 9.32 5.36 -2.85
CA ALA A 394 8.34 6.10 -3.64
C ALA A 394 8.63 7.62 -3.61
N ALA A 395 9.07 8.15 -2.45
CA ALA A 395 9.51 9.54 -2.31
C ALA A 395 10.76 9.84 -3.16
N THR A 396 11.76 8.95 -3.11
CA THR A 396 12.97 9.07 -3.94
C THR A 396 12.64 9.04 -5.43
N GLN A 397 11.73 8.14 -5.84
CA GLN A 397 11.28 8.06 -7.22
C GLN A 397 10.54 9.34 -7.65
N ALA A 398 9.71 9.94 -6.79
CA ALA A 398 9.05 11.21 -7.06
C ALA A 398 10.07 12.35 -7.22
N ALA A 399 11.09 12.41 -6.34
CA ALA A 399 12.17 13.37 -6.45
C ALA A 399 12.95 13.25 -7.77
N GLU A 400 13.28 12.01 -8.20
CA GLU A 400 14.02 11.75 -9.45
C GLU A 400 13.27 12.16 -10.73
N ILE A 401 11.93 12.11 -10.72
CA ILE A 401 11.12 12.47 -11.89
C ILE A 401 10.60 13.91 -11.86
N SER A 402 10.81 14.63 -10.75
CA SER A 402 10.43 16.03 -10.59
C SER A 402 11.39 16.95 -11.32
N ASP A 403 10.86 18.02 -11.93
CA ASP A 403 11.65 19.11 -12.50
C ASP A 403 12.12 20.14 -11.45
N LYS A 404 11.65 19.99 -10.17
CA LYS A 404 12.04 20.86 -9.04
C LYS A 404 13.20 20.24 -8.27
N ASP A 405 13.93 21.04 -7.49
CA ASP A 405 14.94 20.55 -6.55
C ASP A 405 14.24 19.93 -5.32
N VAL A 406 14.12 18.62 -5.31
CA VAL A 406 13.47 17.83 -4.28
C VAL A 406 14.50 16.94 -3.59
N ARG A 407 14.61 17.08 -2.27
CA ARG A 407 15.52 16.30 -1.42
C ARG A 407 14.72 15.39 -0.50
N VAL A 408 15.04 14.11 -0.47
CA VAL A 408 14.37 13.14 0.41
C VAL A 408 15.27 12.85 1.60
N ILE A 409 14.81 13.23 2.79
CA ILE A 409 15.46 12.85 4.05
C ILE A 409 14.83 11.52 4.47
N PRO A 410 15.60 10.41 4.56
CA PRO A 410 15.03 9.06 4.69
C PRO A 410 14.54 8.75 6.11
N THR A 411 13.66 9.59 6.64
CA THR A 411 13.00 9.41 7.94
C THR A 411 12.17 8.13 7.94
N LYS A 412 12.28 7.34 9.00
CA LYS A 412 11.61 6.03 9.16
C LYS A 412 10.48 6.06 10.17
N SER A 413 10.33 7.18 10.87
CA SER A 413 9.35 7.39 11.93
C SER A 413 8.92 8.85 12.01
N ILE A 414 7.75 9.11 12.61
CA ILE A 414 7.26 10.46 12.87
C ILE A 414 8.22 11.26 13.77
N PRO A 415 8.75 10.68 14.87
CA PRO A 415 9.78 11.38 15.67
C PRO A 415 10.96 11.86 14.83
N GLN A 416 11.56 11.00 14.01
CA GLN A 416 12.67 11.42 13.15
C GLN A 416 12.29 12.59 12.23
N GLY A 417 11.06 12.60 11.70
CA GLY A 417 10.58 13.74 10.90
C GLY A 417 10.46 15.03 11.70
N ILE A 418 9.99 14.96 12.93
CA ILE A 418 9.86 16.11 13.82
C ILE A 418 11.23 16.64 14.19
N THR A 419 12.16 15.79 14.65
CA THR A 419 13.55 16.18 14.99
C THR A 419 14.25 16.80 13.77
N CYS A 420 14.08 16.25 12.56
CA CYS A 420 14.61 16.88 11.35
C CYS A 420 14.09 18.32 11.17
N ILE A 421 12.79 18.57 11.34
CA ILE A 421 12.22 19.92 11.15
C ILE A 421 12.76 20.88 12.20
N THR A 422 12.95 20.45 13.45
CA THR A 422 13.49 21.31 14.52
C THR A 422 14.96 21.68 14.30
N MET A 423 15.73 20.83 13.60
CA MET A 423 17.14 21.10 13.26
C MET A 423 17.31 21.92 11.98
N PHE A 424 16.23 22.19 11.25
CA PHE A 424 16.27 22.99 10.04
C PHE A 424 16.56 24.47 10.33
N ASN A 425 17.41 25.09 9.49
CA ASN A 425 17.72 26.50 9.57
C ASN A 425 17.50 27.17 8.21
N SER A 426 16.54 28.08 8.13
CA SER A 426 16.18 28.82 6.90
C SER A 426 17.31 29.70 6.33
N GLU A 427 18.30 30.08 7.16
CA GLU A 427 19.44 30.88 6.76
C GLU A 427 20.56 30.08 6.09
N HIS A 428 20.59 28.77 6.28
CA HIS A 428 21.59 27.90 5.68
C HIS A 428 21.29 27.62 4.19
N GLU A 429 22.30 27.20 3.45
CA GLU A 429 22.14 26.70 2.08
C GLU A 429 21.56 25.27 2.09
N VAL A 430 21.00 24.85 0.94
CA VAL A 430 20.26 23.59 0.84
C VAL A 430 21.11 22.37 1.20
N ASP A 431 22.38 22.34 0.79
CA ASP A 431 23.28 21.22 1.07
C ASP A 431 23.69 21.16 2.56
N GLU A 432 23.79 22.32 3.22
CA GLU A 432 24.06 22.40 4.66
C GLU A 432 22.84 21.93 5.45
N ASN A 433 21.62 22.33 5.05
CA ASN A 433 20.41 21.82 5.65
C ASN A 433 20.25 20.33 5.43
N GLU A 434 20.46 19.82 4.21
CA GLU A 434 20.38 18.37 3.94
C GLU A 434 21.33 17.58 4.86
N ALA A 435 22.56 18.05 5.03
CA ALA A 435 23.54 17.42 5.93
C ALA A 435 23.07 17.44 7.40
N ALA A 436 22.57 18.59 7.88
CA ALA A 436 22.04 18.73 9.25
C ALA A 436 20.82 17.82 9.49
N LEU A 437 19.88 17.76 8.53
CA LEU A 437 18.72 16.91 8.61
C LEU A 437 19.08 15.41 8.59
N MET A 438 20.13 15.04 7.84
CA MET A 438 20.65 13.66 7.84
C MET A 438 21.31 13.27 9.18
N GLU A 439 22.02 14.20 9.81
CA GLU A 439 22.59 14.00 11.15
C GLU A 439 21.50 13.88 12.21
N ALA A 440 20.42 14.66 12.09
CA ALA A 440 19.27 14.64 13.01
C ALA A 440 18.61 13.24 13.13
N LEU A 441 18.70 12.40 12.09
CA LEU A 441 18.14 11.04 12.12
C LEU A 441 18.75 10.15 13.21
N GLU A 442 19.98 10.41 13.61
CA GLU A 442 20.72 9.61 14.60
C GLU A 442 20.54 10.14 16.04
N LEU A 443 19.94 11.32 16.21
CA LEU A 443 19.76 11.96 17.52
C LEU A 443 18.55 11.42 18.28
N VAL A 444 17.57 10.88 17.61
CA VAL A 444 16.32 10.42 18.21
C VAL A 444 16.19 8.91 18.18
N LYS A 445 15.97 8.31 19.35
CA LYS A 445 15.54 6.90 19.47
C LYS A 445 14.04 6.81 19.36
N THR A 446 13.53 5.92 18.49
CA THR A 446 12.09 5.77 18.28
C THR A 446 11.55 4.49 18.88
N GLY A 447 10.52 4.62 19.72
CA GLY A 447 9.70 3.53 20.24
C GLY A 447 8.28 3.57 19.69
N SER A 448 7.62 2.42 19.63
CA SER A 448 6.19 2.36 19.33
C SER A 448 5.52 1.16 19.97
N VAL A 449 4.22 1.30 20.26
CA VAL A 449 3.39 0.21 20.80
C VAL A 449 2.22 -0.03 19.84
N THR A 450 2.09 -1.29 19.42
CA THR A 450 1.01 -1.76 18.53
C THR A 450 0.52 -3.13 19.01
N TYR A 451 -0.27 -3.84 18.21
CA TYR A 451 -0.80 -5.16 18.55
C TYR A 451 -0.47 -6.21 17.49
N ALA A 452 -0.44 -7.47 17.92
CA ALA A 452 -0.24 -8.60 17.01
C ALA A 452 -1.56 -8.98 16.33
N VAL A 453 -1.53 -9.10 15.00
CA VAL A 453 -2.71 -9.48 14.18
C VAL A 453 -2.82 -10.99 13.95
N ARG A 454 -1.85 -11.78 14.43
CA ARG A 454 -1.83 -13.24 14.32
C ARG A 454 -0.82 -13.85 15.28
N ASP A 455 -0.97 -15.15 15.53
CA ASP A 455 0.03 -15.93 16.26
C ASP A 455 1.31 -16.05 15.45
N THR A 456 2.45 -15.81 16.10
CA THR A 456 3.79 -15.96 15.50
C THR A 456 4.83 -16.22 16.60
N GLU A 457 6.02 -16.66 16.21
CA GLU A 457 7.18 -16.75 17.09
C GLU A 457 8.32 -15.93 16.49
N MET A 458 8.87 -15.01 17.27
CA MET A 458 9.97 -14.16 16.83
C MET A 458 11.03 -14.02 17.90
N ASP A 459 12.29 -14.29 17.52
CA ASP A 459 13.48 -14.27 18.39
C ASP A 459 13.32 -15.08 19.69
N GLY A 460 12.54 -16.20 19.62
CA GLY A 460 12.26 -17.07 20.77
C GLY A 460 11.13 -16.56 21.67
N ILE A 461 10.45 -15.49 21.27
CA ILE A 461 9.28 -14.94 21.95
C ILE A 461 8.03 -15.45 21.24
N GLU A 462 7.16 -16.17 21.97
CA GLU A 462 5.84 -16.54 21.48
C GLU A 462 4.91 -15.31 21.52
N ILE A 463 4.31 -14.98 20.39
CA ILE A 463 3.41 -13.85 20.22
C ILE A 463 2.06 -14.41 19.81
N LYS A 464 1.00 -14.06 20.55
CA LYS A 464 -0.38 -14.42 20.27
C LYS A 464 -1.12 -13.23 19.64
N GLU A 465 -2.11 -13.55 18.80
CA GLU A 465 -3.03 -12.55 18.28
C GLU A 465 -3.62 -11.72 19.42
N GLY A 466 -3.58 -10.39 19.28
CA GLY A 466 -4.02 -9.43 20.31
C GLY A 466 -2.98 -9.06 21.36
N ASN A 467 -1.82 -9.73 21.44
CA ASN A 467 -0.74 -9.26 22.33
C ASN A 467 -0.26 -7.87 21.90
N MET A 468 0.09 -7.04 22.90
CA MET A 468 0.72 -5.74 22.69
C MET A 468 2.20 -5.92 22.39
N LEU A 469 2.65 -5.25 21.33
CA LEU A 469 4.03 -5.30 20.84
C LEU A 469 4.71 -3.96 21.04
N GLY A 470 5.75 -3.94 21.84
CA GLY A 470 6.66 -2.81 22.01
C GLY A 470 7.83 -2.93 21.06
N LEU A 471 8.01 -1.93 20.19
CA LEU A 471 9.09 -1.90 19.22
C LEU A 471 10.04 -0.76 19.53
N ILE A 472 11.35 -1.02 19.39
CA ILE A 472 12.41 -0.01 19.37
C ILE A 472 13.09 -0.09 18.01
N GLU A 473 13.19 1.02 17.29
CA GLU A 473 13.72 1.10 15.92
C GLU A 473 13.09 0.04 14.98
N GLY A 474 11.78 -0.21 15.16
CA GLY A 474 11.03 -1.18 14.36
C GLY A 474 11.33 -2.66 14.66
N LYS A 475 12.07 -2.97 15.73
CA LYS A 475 12.31 -4.34 16.21
C LYS A 475 11.53 -4.60 17.47
N ILE A 476 10.93 -5.78 17.60
CA ILE A 476 10.24 -6.17 18.83
C ILE A 476 11.24 -6.24 19.97
N ASN A 477 10.94 -5.48 21.02
CA ASN A 477 11.70 -5.46 22.27
C ASN A 477 10.89 -6.09 23.41
N LYS A 478 9.57 -5.84 23.45
CA LYS A 478 8.70 -6.30 24.53
C LYS A 478 7.34 -6.78 24.01
N VAL A 479 6.81 -7.82 24.65
CA VAL A 479 5.46 -8.35 24.38
C VAL A 479 4.69 -8.39 25.71
N GLY A 480 3.42 -8.03 25.69
CA GLY A 480 2.55 -8.02 26.88
C GLY A 480 1.07 -7.96 26.50
N ASP A 481 0.22 -7.83 27.51
CA ASP A 481 -1.24 -7.80 27.33
C ASP A 481 -1.84 -6.39 27.53
N ASP A 482 -1.03 -5.44 28.05
CA ASP A 482 -1.44 -4.07 28.32
C ASP A 482 -0.47 -3.08 27.67
N TYR A 483 -1.00 -2.15 26.87
CA TYR A 483 -0.19 -1.22 26.10
C TYR A 483 0.55 -0.19 26.96
N PHE A 484 0.04 0.22 28.14
CA PHE A 484 0.76 1.10 29.05
C PHE A 484 2.00 0.41 29.63
N THR A 485 1.82 -0.82 30.10
CA THR A 485 2.92 -1.63 30.65
C THR A 485 3.99 -1.92 29.60
N VAL A 486 3.59 -2.14 28.36
CA VAL A 486 4.53 -2.35 27.25
C VAL A 486 5.26 -1.05 26.91
N ALA A 487 4.57 0.09 26.90
CA ALA A 487 5.17 1.41 26.68
C ALA A 487 6.24 1.74 27.72
N GLU A 488 5.92 1.55 29.03
CA GLU A 488 6.92 1.72 30.10
C GLU A 488 8.14 0.84 29.89
N GLY A 489 7.92 -0.41 29.51
CA GLY A 489 9.01 -1.36 29.37
C GLY A 489 9.93 -1.09 28.20
N ILE A 490 9.45 -0.48 27.10
CA ILE A 490 10.33 -0.06 26.01
C ILE A 490 11.03 1.26 26.34
N LEU A 491 10.38 2.20 27.05
CA LEU A 491 11.03 3.41 27.55
C LEU A 491 12.22 3.09 28.47
N GLU A 492 12.09 2.08 29.37
CA GLU A 492 13.21 1.59 30.18
C GLU A 492 14.42 1.14 29.39
N SER A 493 14.20 0.67 28.16
CA SER A 493 15.27 0.22 27.26
C SER A 493 15.80 1.34 26.35
N MET A 494 15.08 2.46 26.23
CA MET A 494 15.41 3.58 25.35
C MET A 494 16.12 4.71 26.11
N VAL A 495 15.67 5.01 27.33
CA VAL A 495 16.21 6.09 28.15
C VAL A 495 17.57 5.70 28.74
N ASP A 496 18.53 6.59 28.65
CA ASP A 496 19.86 6.48 29.22
C ASP A 496 20.28 7.78 29.93
N GLU A 497 21.54 7.88 30.38
CA GLU A 497 22.06 8.99 31.17
C GLU A 497 22.14 10.31 30.36
N ASP A 498 22.10 10.24 29.03
CA ASP A 498 22.20 11.38 28.11
C ASP A 498 20.81 11.83 27.61
N SER A 499 19.73 11.17 28.03
CA SER A 499 18.36 11.46 27.56
C SER A 499 17.79 12.65 28.33
N GLU A 500 17.32 13.68 27.61
CA GLU A 500 16.77 14.93 28.17
C GLU A 500 15.27 15.10 27.89
N LEU A 501 14.75 14.52 26.79
CA LEU A 501 13.38 14.71 26.34
C LEU A 501 12.72 13.38 25.96
N ILE A 502 11.50 13.17 26.46
CA ILE A 502 10.63 12.04 26.06
C ILE A 502 9.35 12.63 25.47
N THR A 503 9.15 12.46 24.16
CA THR A 503 7.92 12.89 23.48
C THR A 503 7.06 11.65 23.15
N ILE A 504 5.78 11.70 23.51
CA ILE A 504 4.84 10.58 23.32
C ILE A 504 3.59 11.08 22.60
N PHE A 505 3.25 10.41 21.49
CA PHE A 505 1.99 10.59 20.79
C PHE A 505 1.08 9.40 21.07
N TYR A 506 -0.09 9.63 21.67
CA TYR A 506 -1.07 8.56 21.88
C TYR A 506 -2.11 8.50 20.77
N GLY A 507 -2.46 7.27 20.40
CA GLY A 507 -3.38 6.97 19.29
C GLY A 507 -4.84 7.04 19.70
N LYS A 508 -5.72 6.95 18.68
CA LYS A 508 -7.18 7.04 18.85
C LYS A 508 -7.81 5.94 19.73
N ASP A 509 -7.12 4.79 19.85
CA ASP A 509 -7.63 3.62 20.59
C ASP A 509 -7.09 3.57 22.04
N VAL A 510 -6.42 4.61 22.50
CA VAL A 510 -5.93 4.74 23.88
C VAL A 510 -7.03 5.30 24.80
N ASP A 511 -7.14 4.77 26.01
CA ASP A 511 -8.03 5.28 27.04
C ASP A 511 -7.52 6.63 27.59
N GLU A 512 -8.07 7.72 27.11
CA GLU A 512 -7.67 9.09 27.47
C GLU A 512 -7.76 9.36 28.99
N ASN A 513 -8.65 8.68 29.72
CA ASN A 513 -8.80 8.87 31.17
C ASN A 513 -7.57 8.41 31.97
N LYS A 514 -6.71 7.59 31.38
CA LYS A 514 -5.50 7.07 32.01
C LYS A 514 -4.22 7.80 31.61
N ILE A 515 -4.32 8.73 30.64
CA ILE A 515 -3.15 9.44 30.12
C ILE A 515 -2.50 10.32 31.19
N GLU A 516 -3.31 11.04 31.98
CA GLU A 516 -2.80 11.91 33.06
C GLU A 516 -2.02 11.10 34.11
N GLU A 517 -2.61 9.98 34.61
CA GLU A 517 -1.95 9.06 35.54
C GLU A 517 -0.66 8.46 34.95
N PHE A 518 -0.70 8.12 33.66
CA PHE A 518 0.47 7.57 32.98
C PHE A 518 1.59 8.61 32.84
N THR A 519 1.25 9.86 32.51
CA THR A 519 2.20 10.96 32.41
C THR A 519 2.87 11.25 33.77
N GLU A 520 2.07 11.41 34.85
CA GLU A 520 2.58 11.61 36.21
C GLU A 520 3.55 10.50 36.62
N LYS A 521 3.22 9.26 36.30
CA LYS A 521 4.09 8.10 36.59
C LYS A 521 5.42 8.16 35.84
N LEU A 522 5.43 8.62 34.58
CA LEU A 522 6.66 8.78 33.81
C LEU A 522 7.50 9.95 34.34
N GLU A 523 6.89 11.06 34.70
CA GLU A 523 7.57 12.23 35.33
C GLU A 523 8.23 11.83 36.66
N GLU A 524 7.55 11.02 37.49
CA GLU A 524 8.15 10.50 38.73
C GLU A 524 9.31 9.53 38.49
N LYS A 525 9.28 8.80 37.36
CA LYS A 525 10.30 7.78 37.05
C LYS A 525 11.52 8.38 36.36
N TYR A 526 11.32 9.38 35.53
CA TYR A 526 12.36 10.01 34.69
C TYR A 526 12.51 11.49 35.08
N GLU A 527 12.90 11.75 36.33
CA GLU A 527 13.01 13.10 36.91
C GLU A 527 13.95 14.04 36.13
N ASP A 528 14.92 13.48 35.40
CA ASP A 528 15.90 14.23 34.60
C ASP A 528 15.44 14.48 33.15
N CYS A 529 14.28 13.94 32.72
CA CYS A 529 13.74 14.12 31.38
C CYS A 529 12.49 15.01 31.39
N ASP A 530 12.35 15.87 30.40
CA ASP A 530 11.09 16.57 30.11
C ASP A 530 10.11 15.60 29.41
N ILE A 531 8.89 15.44 29.94
CA ILE A 531 7.88 14.53 29.38
C ILE A 531 6.84 15.33 28.62
N GLN A 532 6.75 15.09 27.30
CA GLN A 532 5.77 15.72 26.43
C GLN A 532 4.76 14.70 25.92
N MET A 533 3.49 14.87 26.28
CA MET A 533 2.41 13.99 25.89
C MET A 533 1.45 14.71 24.92
N TYR A 534 1.27 14.15 23.72
CA TYR A 534 0.42 14.73 22.69
C TYR A 534 -0.64 13.72 22.21
N LYS A 535 -1.85 14.22 21.99
CA LYS A 535 -2.87 13.46 21.29
C LYS A 535 -2.51 13.40 19.80
N GLY A 536 -2.11 12.23 19.33
CA GLY A 536 -1.71 12.03 17.93
C GLY A 536 -2.87 11.61 17.04
N ASP A 537 -3.89 10.96 17.61
CA ASP A 537 -5.04 10.35 16.91
C ASP A 537 -4.65 9.35 15.80
N GLN A 538 -3.41 8.85 15.85
CA GLN A 538 -2.93 7.87 14.87
C GLN A 538 -3.65 6.51 15.06
N PRO A 539 -3.99 5.82 13.95
CA PRO A 539 -4.49 4.44 13.99
C PRO A 539 -3.34 3.45 14.19
N LEU A 540 -3.63 2.22 14.55
CA LEU A 540 -2.73 1.06 14.65
C LEU A 540 -1.71 1.12 15.79
N TYR A 541 -1.20 2.29 16.11
CA TYR A 541 -0.23 2.48 17.19
C TYR A 541 -0.91 3.14 18.39
N TYR A 542 -0.89 2.43 19.54
CA TYR A 542 -1.30 3.03 20.81
C TYR A 542 -0.38 4.17 21.22
N PHE A 543 0.93 3.96 21.06
CA PHE A 543 1.93 4.99 21.31
C PHE A 543 2.99 5.04 20.22
N ILE A 544 3.41 6.26 19.90
CA ILE A 544 4.65 6.56 19.15
C ILE A 544 5.48 7.43 20.04
N MET A 545 6.73 7.04 20.31
CA MET A 545 7.57 7.67 21.32
C MET A 545 8.92 8.04 20.75
N ALA A 546 9.44 9.17 21.19
CA ALA A 546 10.79 9.63 20.96
C ALA A 546 11.53 9.74 22.29
N VAL A 547 12.82 9.44 22.28
CA VAL A 547 13.77 9.74 23.36
C VAL A 547 14.98 10.43 22.75
N GLU A 548 15.25 11.65 23.21
CA GLU A 548 16.28 12.57 22.74
C GLU A 548 17.17 13.03 23.87
#